data_1c46daddf319c299f96450a51c48a709
#
_entry.id   1c46daddf319c299f96450a51c48a709
#
_cell.length_a   1.000
_cell.length_b   1.000
_cell.length_c   1.000
_cell.angle_alpha   90.00
_cell.angle_beta   90.00
_cell.angle_gamma   90.00
#
_symmetry.space_group_name_H-M   'P 1'
#
loop_
_entity.id
_entity.type
_entity.pdbx_description
1 polymer ?
#
loop_
_entity_poly.entity_id
_entity_poly.type
_entity_poly.pdbx_seq_one_letter_code
_entity_poly.pdbx_strand_id
1 'polypeptide(L)'
;LQLFFMRIDILTVLPEMIEGMINCSIVKRAQDKGLAEIHLHNLRDYTTNKWRRVDDYPFGGEAGMVMQIEPIDRAISALKSEREYDEVIYTSPDGETLNQPMANSMSLLNNMIILCGHYKGIDYRIREHLITKEISVGDYVLTGGELAAAIITDAVVRLIPGAIGDEQSALSDSFQDDLLA
;
A
#
# COMPACT_ATOMS: atom_id res chain seq x y z
N LEU A 1 25.15 12.47 7.39
CA LEU A 1 23.91 12.52 6.59
C LEU A 1 23.18 11.20 6.82
N GLN A 2 22.07 11.22 7.55
CA GLN A 2 21.20 10.06 7.65
C GLN A 2 20.52 9.95 6.28
N LEU A 3 20.92 8.94 5.49
CA LEU A 3 20.24 8.62 4.24
C LEU A 3 18.81 8.23 4.61
N PHE A 4 17.87 9.03 4.17
CA PHE A 4 16.45 8.73 4.32
C PHE A 4 16.16 7.50 3.43
N PHE A 5 15.66 6.46 4.05
CA PHE A 5 15.34 5.22 3.35
C PHE A 5 13.93 4.79 3.72
N MET A 6 13.08 4.64 2.72
CA MET A 6 11.72 4.18 2.89
C MET A 6 11.56 2.74 2.42
N ARG A 7 10.89 1.91 3.20
CA ARG A 7 10.45 0.59 2.78
C ARG A 7 8.93 0.50 2.71
N ILE A 8 8.44 -0.03 1.60
CA ILE A 8 7.02 -0.30 1.36
C ILE A 8 6.86 -1.79 1.05
N ASP A 9 6.10 -2.50 1.87
CA ASP A 9 5.72 -3.88 1.66
C ASP A 9 4.24 -3.92 1.23
N ILE A 10 3.97 -4.39 0.02
CA ILE A 10 2.61 -4.45 -0.55
C ILE A 10 2.13 -5.89 -0.50
N LEU A 11 1.04 -6.13 0.24
CA LEU A 11 0.38 -7.43 0.35
C LEU A 11 -0.77 -7.48 -0.65
N THR A 12 -0.72 -8.42 -1.58
CA THR A 12 -1.67 -8.53 -2.68
C THR A 12 -1.92 -9.99 -3.07
N VAL A 13 -3.03 -10.27 -3.71
CA VAL A 13 -3.31 -11.56 -4.36
C VAL A 13 -2.92 -11.60 -5.84
N LEU A 14 -2.57 -10.42 -6.42
CA LEU A 14 -2.23 -10.21 -7.82
C LEU A 14 -0.99 -9.29 -7.95
N PRO A 15 0.20 -9.72 -7.52
CA PRO A 15 1.41 -8.90 -7.55
C PRO A 15 1.76 -8.41 -8.96
N GLU A 16 1.44 -9.17 -10.00
CA GLU A 16 1.65 -8.84 -11.39
C GLU A 16 0.96 -7.54 -11.84
N MET A 17 -0.09 -7.11 -11.15
CA MET A 17 -0.76 -5.84 -11.46
C MET A 17 0.08 -4.60 -11.11
N ILE A 18 1.02 -4.75 -10.18
CA ILE A 18 1.83 -3.62 -9.67
C ILE A 18 3.27 -3.71 -10.16
N GLU A 19 3.74 -4.90 -10.50
CA GLU A 19 5.13 -5.19 -10.82
C GLU A 19 5.71 -4.25 -11.90
N GLY A 20 4.94 -3.98 -12.94
CA GLY A 20 5.37 -3.07 -14.02
C GLY A 20 5.58 -1.64 -13.52
N MET A 21 4.70 -1.14 -12.65
CA MET A 21 4.76 0.22 -12.13
C MET A 21 5.98 0.42 -11.23
N ILE A 22 6.25 -0.49 -10.31
CA ILE A 22 7.40 -0.34 -9.39
C ILE A 22 8.75 -0.53 -10.08
N ASN A 23 8.78 -1.14 -11.26
CA ASN A 23 9.98 -1.40 -12.04
C ASN A 23 10.21 -0.40 -13.18
N CYS A 24 9.55 0.73 -13.19
CA CYS A 24 9.77 1.77 -14.19
C CYS A 24 9.73 3.20 -13.62
N SER A 25 10.20 4.15 -14.45
CA SER A 25 10.15 5.59 -14.19
C SER A 25 10.74 6.03 -12.84
N ILE A 26 10.08 6.97 -12.16
CA ILE A 26 10.54 7.59 -10.92
C ILE A 26 10.65 6.58 -9.77
N VAL A 27 9.68 5.67 -9.66
CA VAL A 27 9.66 4.65 -8.61
C VAL A 27 10.86 3.72 -8.72
N LYS A 28 11.18 3.26 -9.95
CA LYS A 28 12.39 2.48 -10.19
C LYS A 28 13.66 3.27 -9.87
N ARG A 29 13.74 4.52 -10.31
CA ARG A 29 14.92 5.37 -10.04
C ARG A 29 15.15 5.58 -8.55
N ALA A 30 14.09 5.79 -7.77
CA ALA A 30 14.19 5.91 -6.32
C ALA A 30 14.77 4.65 -5.68
N GLN A 31 14.35 3.47 -6.15
CA GLN A 31 14.90 2.20 -5.69
C GLN A 31 16.37 2.04 -6.12
N ASP A 32 16.70 2.32 -7.38
CA ASP A 32 18.08 2.25 -7.90
C ASP A 32 19.04 3.19 -7.16
N LYS A 33 18.55 4.32 -6.66
CA LYS A 33 19.30 5.28 -5.83
C LYS A 33 19.36 4.87 -4.34
N GLY A 34 18.70 3.80 -3.93
CA GLY A 34 18.63 3.38 -2.54
C GLY A 34 17.81 4.31 -1.63
N LEU A 35 16.86 5.07 -2.20
CA LEU A 35 15.97 5.97 -1.46
C LEU A 35 14.69 5.28 -1.00
N ALA A 36 14.25 4.28 -1.74
CA ALA A 36 13.10 3.45 -1.42
C ALA A 36 13.38 1.99 -1.76
N GLU A 37 12.67 1.12 -1.10
CA GLU A 37 12.66 -0.33 -1.36
C GLU A 37 11.20 -0.79 -1.33
N ILE A 38 10.74 -1.41 -2.42
CA ILE A 38 9.36 -1.86 -2.55
C ILE A 38 9.34 -3.36 -2.76
N HIS A 39 8.64 -4.06 -1.88
CA HIS A 39 8.49 -5.51 -1.92
C HIS A 39 7.03 -5.89 -2.14
N LEU A 40 6.79 -6.75 -3.12
CA LEU A 40 5.48 -7.35 -3.37
C LEU A 40 5.41 -8.72 -2.71
N HIS A 41 4.37 -8.94 -1.93
CA HIS A 41 4.11 -10.20 -1.23
C HIS A 41 2.79 -10.78 -1.73
N ASN A 42 2.85 -11.97 -2.30
CA ASN A 42 1.64 -12.70 -2.68
C ASN A 42 1.04 -13.35 -1.44
N LEU A 43 -0.15 -12.92 -1.04
CA LEU A 43 -0.87 -13.47 0.11
C LEU A 43 -1.14 -14.97 0.01
N ARG A 44 -1.16 -15.52 -1.21
CA ARG A 44 -1.28 -16.95 -1.43
C ARG A 44 -0.09 -17.77 -0.91
N ASP A 45 1.05 -17.13 -0.68
CA ASP A 45 2.23 -17.78 -0.11
C ASP A 45 2.13 -17.94 1.42
N TYR A 46 1.17 -17.25 2.07
CA TYR A 46 0.97 -17.23 3.51
C TYR A 46 -0.22 -18.10 3.98
N THR A 47 -0.96 -18.72 3.06
CA THR A 47 -2.05 -19.64 3.42
C THR A 47 -1.54 -21.06 3.64
N THR A 48 -2.16 -21.77 4.60
CA THR A 48 -1.95 -23.22 4.80
C THR A 48 -2.86 -24.08 3.95
N ASN A 49 -3.80 -23.46 3.26
CA ASN A 49 -4.73 -24.18 2.38
C ASN A 49 -3.99 -24.80 1.20
N LYS A 50 -4.16 -26.10 0.96
CA LYS A 50 -3.49 -26.82 -0.13
C LYS A 50 -3.81 -26.27 -1.53
N TRP A 51 -4.93 -25.57 -1.68
CA TRP A 51 -5.35 -24.91 -2.91
C TRP A 51 -4.96 -23.44 -2.97
N ARG A 52 -4.17 -22.96 -1.99
CA ARG A 52 -3.70 -21.58 -1.87
C ARG A 52 -4.85 -20.55 -1.85
N ARG A 53 -6.00 -20.94 -1.27
CA ARG A 53 -7.14 -20.04 -1.10
C ARG A 53 -6.84 -19.00 -0.03
N VAL A 54 -7.29 -17.78 -0.29
CA VAL A 54 -7.15 -16.60 0.58
C VAL A 54 -8.49 -15.94 0.86
N ASP A 55 -9.58 -16.53 0.38
CA ASP A 55 -10.95 -16.03 0.42
C ASP A 55 -11.91 -17.07 1.04
N ASP A 56 -12.99 -16.56 1.63
CA ASP A 56 -14.06 -17.38 2.23
C ASP A 56 -15.40 -16.66 2.09
N TYR A 57 -16.48 -17.40 2.36
CA TYR A 57 -17.82 -16.83 2.42
C TYR A 57 -17.96 -15.87 3.60
N PRO A 58 -18.66 -14.72 3.44
CA PRO A 58 -18.91 -13.82 4.55
C PRO A 58 -19.82 -14.46 5.59
N PHE A 59 -19.62 -14.12 6.87
CA PHE A 59 -20.53 -14.48 7.93
C PHE A 59 -21.90 -13.80 7.67
N GLY A 60 -22.99 -14.58 7.75
CA GLY A 60 -24.35 -14.06 7.54
C GLY A 60 -24.96 -14.39 6.18
N GLY A 61 -24.26 -15.11 5.31
CA GLY A 61 -24.82 -15.65 4.06
C GLY A 61 -25.00 -14.62 2.95
N GLU A 62 -24.35 -13.48 3.02
CA GLU A 62 -24.32 -12.49 1.92
C GLU A 62 -23.60 -13.07 0.70
N ALA A 63 -24.04 -12.66 -0.49
CA ALA A 63 -23.43 -13.11 -1.74
C ALA A 63 -22.04 -12.50 -1.93
N GLY A 64 -21.06 -13.31 -2.32
CA GLY A 64 -19.68 -12.92 -2.62
C GLY A 64 -18.69 -13.55 -1.65
N MET A 65 -17.43 -13.18 -1.80
CA MET A 65 -16.31 -13.70 -1.00
C MET A 65 -15.65 -12.54 -0.23
N VAL A 66 -15.00 -12.86 0.88
CA VAL A 66 -14.17 -11.93 1.65
C VAL A 66 -12.78 -12.51 1.84
N MET A 67 -11.78 -11.67 1.97
CA MET A 67 -10.41 -12.12 2.26
C MET A 67 -10.32 -12.65 3.69
N GLN A 68 -9.69 -13.80 3.82
CA GLN A 68 -9.48 -14.47 5.12
C GLN A 68 -8.44 -13.72 5.96
N ILE A 69 -8.66 -13.72 7.28
CA ILE A 69 -7.71 -13.12 8.24
C ILE A 69 -6.38 -13.89 8.29
N GLU A 70 -6.40 -15.22 8.22
CA GLU A 70 -5.22 -16.06 8.48
C GLU A 70 -4.02 -15.72 7.58
N PRO A 71 -4.12 -15.72 6.23
CA PRO A 71 -2.97 -15.38 5.39
C PRO A 71 -2.50 -13.93 5.58
N ILE A 72 -3.41 -13.01 5.83
CA ILE A 72 -3.08 -11.60 6.07
C ILE A 72 -2.35 -11.43 7.40
N ASP A 73 -2.85 -12.01 8.49
CA ASP A 73 -2.21 -11.99 9.79
C ASP A 73 -0.81 -12.62 9.76
N ARG A 74 -0.65 -13.74 9.08
CA ARG A 74 0.66 -14.40 8.90
C ARG A 74 1.63 -13.52 8.15
N ALA A 75 1.20 -12.87 7.06
CA ALA A 75 2.05 -11.97 6.28
C ALA A 75 2.49 -10.76 7.11
N ILE A 76 1.54 -10.09 7.78
CA ILE A 76 1.84 -8.93 8.63
C ILE A 76 2.74 -9.32 9.80
N SER A 77 2.45 -10.45 10.46
CA SER A 77 3.25 -10.94 11.58
C SER A 77 4.68 -11.28 11.17
N ALA A 78 4.85 -11.91 10.01
CA ALA A 78 6.17 -12.22 9.45
C ALA A 78 6.98 -10.93 9.21
N LEU A 79 6.38 -9.93 8.59
CA LEU A 79 7.02 -8.65 8.34
C LEU A 79 7.36 -7.91 9.64
N LYS A 80 6.44 -7.86 10.59
CA LYS A 80 6.65 -7.23 11.90
C LYS A 80 7.67 -7.96 12.78
N SER A 81 7.96 -9.23 12.52
CA SER A 81 9.03 -9.95 13.23
C SER A 81 10.44 -9.50 12.80
N GLU A 82 10.56 -8.89 11.62
CA GLU A 82 11.83 -8.43 11.06
C GLU A 82 12.12 -6.95 11.34
N ARG A 83 11.06 -6.13 11.45
CA ARG A 83 11.16 -4.67 11.65
C ARG A 83 9.87 -4.06 12.22
N GLU A 84 10.01 -2.85 12.74
CA GLU A 84 8.87 -2.03 13.13
C GLU A 84 8.28 -1.34 11.89
N TYR A 85 6.95 -1.24 11.84
CA TYR A 85 6.21 -0.53 10.80
C TYR A 85 5.49 0.66 11.41
N ASP A 86 5.62 1.82 10.75
CA ASP A 86 4.95 3.06 11.16
C ASP A 86 3.46 2.99 10.88
N GLU A 87 3.06 2.39 9.76
CA GLU A 87 1.67 2.24 9.34
C GLU A 87 1.42 0.88 8.68
N VAL A 88 0.21 0.35 8.90
CA VAL A 88 -0.38 -0.76 8.14
C VAL A 88 -1.65 -0.23 7.47
N ILE A 89 -1.56 0.03 6.18
CA ILE A 89 -2.57 0.70 5.37
C ILE A 89 -3.43 -0.33 4.67
N TYR A 90 -4.74 -0.16 4.74
CA TYR A 90 -5.70 -0.91 3.93
C TYR A 90 -6.30 0.00 2.85
N THR A 91 -6.24 -0.43 1.60
CA THR A 91 -6.88 0.26 0.48
C THR A 91 -8.36 -0.09 0.43
N SER A 92 -9.21 0.89 0.68
CA SER A 92 -10.66 0.70 0.78
C SER A 92 -11.40 1.91 0.21
N PRO A 93 -12.53 1.73 -0.51
CA PRO A 93 -13.36 2.86 -0.92
C PRO A 93 -13.92 3.67 0.26
N ASP A 94 -14.06 3.04 1.44
CA ASP A 94 -14.58 3.67 2.66
C ASP A 94 -13.51 4.43 3.46
N GLY A 95 -12.25 4.36 3.04
CA GLY A 95 -11.13 4.99 3.73
C GLY A 95 -11.12 6.51 3.58
N GLU A 96 -10.22 7.14 4.33
CA GLU A 96 -9.93 8.57 4.18
C GLU A 96 -9.37 8.83 2.77
N THR A 97 -9.91 9.84 2.10
CA THR A 97 -9.49 10.15 0.71
C THR A 97 -8.06 10.66 0.68
N LEU A 98 -7.22 10.02 -0.12
CA LEU A 98 -5.84 10.44 -0.36
C LEU A 98 -5.81 11.86 -0.91
N ASN A 99 -4.98 12.69 -0.30
CA ASN A 99 -4.72 14.06 -0.74
C ASN A 99 -3.23 14.38 -0.59
N GLN A 100 -2.79 15.52 -1.09
CA GLN A 100 -1.38 15.90 -1.04
C GLN A 100 -0.83 16.04 0.38
N PRO A 101 -1.53 16.66 1.37
CA PRO A 101 -1.06 16.70 2.75
C PRO A 101 -0.86 15.30 3.37
N MET A 102 -1.74 14.35 3.07
CA MET A 102 -1.58 12.97 3.51
C MET A 102 -0.35 12.31 2.87
N ALA A 103 -0.15 12.46 1.56
CA ALA A 103 1.02 11.94 0.87
C ALA A 103 2.32 12.55 1.43
N ASN A 104 2.32 13.86 1.72
CA ASN A 104 3.46 14.54 2.36
C ASN A 104 3.78 13.93 3.73
N SER A 105 2.78 13.71 4.56
CA SER A 105 2.97 13.07 5.87
C SER A 105 3.51 11.64 5.75
N MET A 106 2.97 10.86 4.81
CA MET A 106 3.39 9.48 4.57
C MET A 106 4.81 9.40 4.01
N SER A 107 5.27 10.40 3.25
CA SER A 107 6.62 10.44 2.71
C SER A 107 7.72 10.55 3.78
N LEU A 108 7.35 10.90 5.01
CA LEU A 108 8.26 10.99 6.16
C LEU A 108 8.35 9.67 6.95
N LEU A 109 7.56 8.67 6.62
CA LEU A 109 7.58 7.35 7.26
C LEU A 109 8.79 6.55 6.79
N ASN A 110 9.27 5.64 7.64
CA ASN A 110 10.38 4.73 7.30
C ASN A 110 9.88 3.43 6.70
N ASN A 111 8.88 2.81 7.32
CA ASN A 111 8.37 1.50 6.93
C ASN A 111 6.85 1.50 6.91
N MET A 112 6.24 1.09 5.81
CA MET A 112 4.79 0.90 5.74
C MET A 112 4.41 -0.40 5.04
N ILE A 113 3.30 -0.98 5.48
CA ILE A 113 2.64 -2.09 4.80
C ILE A 113 1.40 -1.52 4.10
N ILE A 114 1.16 -1.93 2.86
CA ILE A 114 -0.08 -1.63 2.13
C ILE A 114 -0.78 -2.95 1.83
N LEU A 115 -1.96 -3.16 2.41
CA LEU A 115 -2.83 -4.29 2.13
C LEU A 115 -3.81 -3.92 1.03
N CYS A 116 -3.72 -4.62 -0.10
CA CYS A 116 -4.65 -4.48 -1.21
C CYS A 116 -5.93 -5.28 -0.91
N GLY A 117 -7.07 -4.59 -0.85
CA GLY A 117 -8.37 -5.23 -0.72
C GLY A 117 -8.77 -5.95 -2.01
N HIS A 118 -9.53 -7.03 -1.86
CA HIS A 118 -10.11 -7.78 -2.97
C HIS A 118 -11.50 -8.29 -2.61
N TYR A 119 -12.22 -8.82 -3.59
CA TYR A 119 -13.58 -9.36 -3.43
C TYR A 119 -14.56 -8.31 -2.90
N LYS A 120 -15.41 -8.67 -1.94
CA LYS A 120 -16.32 -7.74 -1.25
C LYS A 120 -15.69 -7.03 -0.05
N GLY A 121 -14.43 -7.28 0.22
CA GLY A 121 -13.70 -6.71 1.33
C GLY A 121 -12.87 -7.73 2.09
N ILE A 122 -12.53 -7.39 3.30
CA ILE A 122 -11.73 -8.21 4.21
C ILE A 122 -12.54 -8.59 5.45
N ASP A 123 -12.14 -9.67 6.12
CA ASP A 123 -12.67 -10.01 7.44
C ASP A 123 -12.53 -8.81 8.38
N TYR A 124 -13.61 -8.44 9.06
CA TYR A 124 -13.66 -7.23 9.90
C TYR A 124 -12.59 -7.22 10.99
N ARG A 125 -12.20 -8.37 11.50
CA ARG A 125 -11.13 -8.51 12.52
C ARG A 125 -9.78 -7.99 12.00
N ILE A 126 -9.53 -8.02 10.68
CA ILE A 126 -8.34 -7.44 10.08
C ILE A 126 -8.36 -5.93 10.25
N ARG A 127 -9.50 -5.30 9.93
CA ARG A 127 -9.66 -3.84 10.08
C ARG A 127 -9.49 -3.40 11.54
N GLU A 128 -10.03 -4.19 12.47
CA GLU A 128 -10.04 -3.86 13.89
C GLU A 128 -8.66 -4.05 14.56
N HIS A 129 -7.92 -5.11 14.19
CA HIS A 129 -6.74 -5.52 14.94
C HIS A 129 -5.41 -5.34 14.21
N LEU A 130 -5.42 -5.28 12.89
CA LEU A 130 -4.19 -5.30 12.08
C LEU A 130 -3.94 -4.00 11.31
N ILE A 131 -4.97 -3.23 11.02
CA ILE A 131 -4.90 -2.01 10.20
C ILE A 131 -4.77 -0.79 11.10
N THR A 132 -3.85 0.12 10.75
CA THR A 132 -3.69 1.41 11.42
C THR A 132 -4.35 2.55 10.66
N LYS A 133 -4.49 2.42 9.33
CA LYS A 133 -5.06 3.46 8.47
C LYS A 133 -5.77 2.84 7.27
N GLU A 134 -6.93 3.39 6.91
CA GLU A 134 -7.65 3.04 5.69
C GLU A 134 -7.62 4.22 4.73
N ILE A 135 -7.24 3.98 3.47
CA ILE A 135 -7.10 5.02 2.45
C ILE A 135 -7.93 4.67 1.22
N SER A 136 -8.72 5.65 0.78
CA SER A 136 -9.43 5.67 -0.49
C SER A 136 -8.69 6.55 -1.50
N VAL A 137 -8.69 6.16 -2.76
CA VAL A 137 -8.15 7.00 -3.85
C VAL A 137 -9.23 7.80 -4.58
N GLY A 138 -10.47 7.77 -4.09
CA GLY A 138 -11.59 8.52 -4.64
C GLY A 138 -12.93 7.82 -4.43
N ASP A 139 -14.00 8.52 -4.70
CA ASP A 139 -15.39 8.04 -4.55
C ASP A 139 -15.82 7.16 -5.74
N TYR A 140 -15.13 6.06 -5.93
CA TYR A 140 -15.43 5.04 -6.95
C TYR A 140 -14.90 3.68 -6.51
N VAL A 141 -15.43 2.62 -7.11
CA VAL A 141 -15.04 1.24 -6.79
C VAL A 141 -14.17 0.68 -7.90
N LEU A 142 -13.03 0.12 -7.50
CA LEU A 142 -12.11 -0.64 -8.36
C LEU A 142 -12.34 -2.15 -8.20
N THR A 143 -11.80 -2.95 -9.09
CA THR A 143 -11.86 -4.41 -9.00
C THR A 143 -11.02 -4.98 -7.86
N GLY A 144 -10.03 -4.22 -7.38
CA GLY A 144 -9.15 -4.57 -6.28
C GLY A 144 -8.32 -3.37 -5.83
N GLY A 145 -7.60 -3.52 -4.75
CA GLY A 145 -6.81 -2.45 -4.14
C GLY A 145 -5.43 -2.24 -4.76
N GLU A 146 -5.04 -3.02 -5.77
CA GLU A 146 -3.70 -2.97 -6.37
C GLU A 146 -3.43 -1.62 -7.04
N LEU A 147 -4.37 -1.10 -7.83
CA LEU A 147 -4.22 0.21 -8.47
C LEU A 147 -4.19 1.34 -7.42
N ALA A 148 -4.98 1.23 -6.37
CA ALA A 148 -4.93 2.17 -5.25
C ALA A 148 -3.58 2.14 -4.54
N ALA A 149 -3.02 0.95 -4.28
CA ALA A 149 -1.67 0.79 -3.73
C ALA A 149 -0.61 1.40 -4.65
N ALA A 150 -0.74 1.25 -5.97
CA ALA A 150 0.14 1.87 -6.95
C ALA A 150 0.08 3.41 -6.90
N ILE A 151 -1.12 3.98 -6.82
CA ILE A 151 -1.32 5.44 -6.69
C ILE A 151 -0.68 5.97 -5.41
N ILE A 152 -0.91 5.31 -4.27
CA ILE A 152 -0.33 5.69 -2.98
C ILE A 152 1.21 5.63 -3.05
N THR A 153 1.75 4.55 -3.58
CA THR A 153 3.19 4.35 -3.73
C THR A 153 3.82 5.44 -4.60
N ASP A 154 3.24 5.75 -5.75
CA ASP A 154 3.74 6.81 -6.63
C ASP A 154 3.68 8.18 -5.95
N ALA A 155 2.54 8.54 -5.37
CA ALA A 155 2.33 9.82 -4.69
C ALA A 155 3.32 10.05 -3.53
N VAL A 156 3.69 8.99 -2.83
CA VAL A 156 4.59 9.04 -1.67
C VAL A 156 6.06 9.01 -2.08
N VAL A 157 6.44 8.06 -2.94
CA VAL A 157 7.85 7.85 -3.32
C VAL A 157 8.43 9.05 -4.06
N ARG A 158 7.64 9.72 -4.92
CA ARG A 158 8.08 10.92 -5.64
C ARG A 158 8.47 12.08 -4.72
N LEU A 159 7.96 12.11 -3.49
CA LEU A 159 8.24 13.15 -2.48
C LEU A 159 9.53 12.90 -1.69
N ILE A 160 10.12 11.72 -1.78
CA ILE A 160 11.38 11.41 -1.10
C ILE A 160 12.47 12.31 -1.69
N PRO A 161 13.26 13.04 -0.85
CA PRO A 161 14.34 13.88 -1.35
C PRO A 161 15.29 13.11 -2.27
N GLY A 162 15.52 13.64 -3.47
CA GLY A 162 16.37 13.01 -4.50
C GLY A 162 15.66 12.01 -5.41
N ALA A 163 14.41 11.65 -5.18
CA ALA A 163 13.65 10.76 -6.06
C ALA A 163 13.42 11.39 -7.44
N ILE A 164 13.00 12.65 -7.48
CA ILE A 164 12.93 13.47 -8.69
C ILE A 164 14.24 14.23 -8.83
N GLY A 165 14.71 14.43 -10.09
CA GLY A 165 16.01 15.04 -10.36
C GLY A 165 16.14 16.52 -10.01
N ASP A 166 15.01 17.23 -9.84
CA ASP A 166 14.95 18.61 -9.41
C ASP A 166 14.11 18.71 -8.14
N GLU A 167 14.76 18.98 -7.01
CA GLU A 167 14.10 19.12 -5.71
C GLU A 167 13.11 20.30 -5.68
N GLN A 168 13.34 21.36 -6.46
CA GLN A 168 12.43 22.50 -6.56
C GLN A 168 11.15 22.13 -7.32
N SER A 169 11.22 21.19 -8.25
CA SER A 169 10.05 20.69 -8.99
C SER A 169 9.01 20.05 -8.08
N ALA A 170 9.45 19.25 -7.10
CA ALA A 170 8.52 18.61 -6.16
C ALA A 170 7.86 19.61 -5.20
N LEU A 171 8.54 20.72 -4.87
CA LEU A 171 8.03 21.76 -3.98
C LEU A 171 7.06 22.71 -4.68
N SER A 172 7.12 22.81 -6.01
CA SER A 172 6.26 23.68 -6.83
C SER A 172 5.08 22.96 -7.47
N ASP A 173 4.87 21.70 -7.14
CA ASP A 173 3.76 20.90 -7.69
C ASP A 173 2.38 21.38 -7.20
N SER A 174 1.36 21.02 -7.97
CA SER A 174 -0.04 21.27 -7.63
C SER A 174 -0.39 20.76 -6.23
N PHE A 175 -1.27 21.49 -5.54
CA PHE A 175 -1.73 21.17 -4.17
C PHE A 175 -0.63 21.24 -3.08
N GLN A 176 0.55 21.75 -3.39
CA GLN A 176 1.49 22.24 -2.39
C GLN A 176 1.06 23.68 -2.03
N ASP A 177 1.02 24.00 -0.74
CA ASP A 177 0.63 25.34 -0.25
C ASP A 177 -0.74 25.86 -0.78
N ASP A 178 -1.71 24.94 -0.98
CA ASP A 178 -3.05 25.24 -1.52
C ASP A 178 -3.06 25.87 -2.95
N LEU A 179 -1.98 25.76 -3.69
CA LEU A 179 -1.89 26.23 -5.07
C LEU A 179 -2.24 25.12 -6.07
N LEU A 180 -2.94 25.50 -7.12
CA LEU A 180 -3.12 24.70 -8.33
C LEU A 180 -2.12 25.15 -9.38
N ALA A 181 -1.36 24.22 -9.95
CA ALA A 181 -0.48 24.50 -11.07
C ALA A 181 -1.25 24.62 -12.39
#